data_fbba276bb85b61625cdffd2cb2b7f8ba
#
_entry.id   fbba276bb85b61625cdffd2cb2b7f8ba
#
_cell.length_a   1.000
_cell.length_b   1.000
_cell.length_c   1.000
_cell.angle_alpha   90.00
_cell.angle_beta   90.00
_cell.angle_gamma   90.00
#
_symmetry.space_group_name_H-M   'P 1'
#
loop_
_entity.id
_entity.type
_entity.pdbx_description
1 polymer ?
#
loop_
_entity_poly.entity_id
_entity_poly.type
_entity_poly.pdbx_seq_one_letter_code
_entity_poly.pdbx_strand_id
1 'polypeptide(L)'
;MLAKQGILTEKERDQILEGLEGILADVKAGRLAITSEYEDIHSFVEANLIDRIGDPGKKLHTGRSRNDQVALDMKLYVRDEIDETDELVKKLLEALQKIMEENIHTYMPGFTHLQK
;
A
#
# COMPACT_ATOMS: atom_id res chain seq x y z
N MET A 1 -9.77 -2.53 -17.13
CA MET A 1 -9.84 -3.73 -18.00
C MET A 1 -11.29 -4.14 -18.24
N LEU A 2 -12.10 -4.47 -17.24
CA LEU A 2 -13.47 -4.98 -17.38
C LEU A 2 -14.39 -4.08 -18.24
N ALA A 3 -14.36 -2.77 -18.05
CA ALA A 3 -15.13 -1.84 -18.90
C ALA A 3 -14.63 -1.83 -20.36
N LYS A 4 -13.31 -1.85 -20.58
CA LYS A 4 -12.72 -1.91 -21.93
C LYS A 4 -13.12 -3.17 -22.71
N GLN A 5 -13.40 -4.27 -21.99
CA GLN A 5 -13.85 -5.54 -22.58
C GLN A 5 -15.40 -5.69 -22.62
N GLY A 6 -16.15 -4.63 -22.26
CA GLY A 6 -17.60 -4.64 -22.30
C GLY A 6 -18.28 -5.49 -21.21
N ILE A 7 -17.53 -5.95 -20.21
CA ILE A 7 -18.10 -6.70 -19.06
C ILE A 7 -18.81 -5.73 -18.10
N LEU A 8 -18.25 -4.52 -17.95
CA LEU A 8 -18.84 -3.40 -17.23
C LEU A 8 -19.18 -2.28 -18.23
N THR A 9 -20.23 -1.54 -17.97
CA THR A 9 -20.44 -0.23 -18.60
C THR A 9 -19.48 0.80 -17.99
N GLU A 10 -19.23 1.88 -18.71
CA GLU A 10 -18.43 3.01 -18.22
C GLU A 10 -19.01 3.59 -16.91
N LYS A 11 -20.34 3.68 -16.83
CA LYS A 11 -21.03 4.14 -15.62
C LYS A 11 -20.78 3.23 -14.42
N GLU A 12 -20.86 1.90 -14.60
CA GLU A 12 -20.58 0.93 -13.53
C GLU A 12 -19.13 1.00 -13.09
N ARG A 13 -18.18 1.19 -14.02
CA ARG A 13 -16.77 1.43 -13.71
C ARG A 13 -16.61 2.64 -12.79
N ASP A 14 -17.22 3.77 -13.14
CA ASP A 14 -17.09 5.02 -12.39
C ASP A 14 -17.71 4.89 -11.00
N GLN A 15 -18.87 4.24 -10.89
CA GLN A 15 -19.48 3.92 -9.58
C GLN A 15 -18.59 3.04 -8.70
N ILE A 16 -17.93 2.05 -9.28
CA ILE A 16 -17.01 1.17 -8.55
C ILE A 16 -15.80 1.95 -8.06
N LEU A 17 -15.19 2.79 -8.89
CA LEU A 17 -14.03 3.60 -8.51
C LEU A 17 -14.39 4.56 -7.38
N GLU A 18 -15.47 5.31 -7.51
CA GLU A 18 -15.96 6.24 -6.47
C GLU A 18 -16.28 5.49 -5.16
N GLY A 19 -16.91 4.32 -5.26
CA GLY A 19 -17.22 3.47 -4.10
C GLY A 19 -15.97 2.99 -3.37
N LEU A 20 -14.94 2.55 -4.08
CA LEU A 20 -13.66 2.12 -3.50
C LEU A 20 -12.89 3.27 -2.87
N GLU A 21 -12.83 4.43 -3.51
CA GLU A 21 -12.22 5.65 -2.95
C GLU A 21 -12.93 6.08 -1.66
N GLY A 22 -14.27 6.01 -1.66
CA GLY A 22 -15.06 6.30 -0.46
C GLY A 22 -14.79 5.32 0.69
N ILE A 23 -14.66 4.02 0.42
CA ILE A 23 -14.29 3.02 1.43
C ILE A 23 -12.91 3.34 2.02
N LEU A 24 -11.92 3.61 1.18
CA LEU A 24 -10.57 3.95 1.61
C LEU A 24 -10.55 5.21 2.48
N ALA A 25 -11.31 6.24 2.08
CA ALA A 25 -11.42 7.48 2.85
C ALA A 25 -12.06 7.26 4.23
N ASP A 26 -13.09 6.41 4.30
CA ASP A 26 -13.77 6.11 5.56
C ASP A 26 -12.91 5.27 6.51
N VAL A 27 -12.16 4.30 5.98
CA VAL A 27 -11.19 3.52 6.77
C VAL A 27 -10.08 4.43 7.32
N LYS A 28 -9.49 5.27 6.47
CA LYS A 28 -8.44 6.24 6.89
C LYS A 28 -8.93 7.25 7.92
N ALA A 29 -10.20 7.65 7.85
CA ALA A 29 -10.81 8.57 8.80
C ALA A 29 -11.34 7.89 10.07
N GLY A 30 -11.21 6.57 10.21
CA GLY A 30 -11.74 5.79 11.33
C GLY A 30 -13.27 5.69 11.38
N ARG A 31 -13.97 6.07 10.30
CA ARG A 31 -15.44 5.94 10.21
C ARG A 31 -15.89 4.53 9.87
N LEU A 32 -15.03 3.76 9.21
CA LEU A 32 -15.28 2.36 8.86
C LEU A 32 -14.17 1.51 9.48
N ALA A 33 -14.52 0.74 10.51
CA ALA A 33 -13.58 -0.17 11.17
C ALA A 33 -13.46 -1.47 10.39
N ILE A 34 -12.24 -1.96 10.21
CA ILE A 34 -11.99 -3.30 9.68
C ILE A 34 -12.27 -4.31 10.79
N THR A 35 -13.25 -5.18 10.59
CA THR A 35 -13.67 -6.18 11.59
C THR A 35 -13.28 -7.59 11.15
N SER A 36 -13.23 -8.52 12.11
CA SER A 36 -12.95 -9.94 11.87
C SER A 36 -14.20 -10.75 11.45
N GLU A 37 -15.29 -10.08 11.09
CA GLU A 37 -16.53 -10.73 10.62
C GLU A 37 -16.40 -11.30 9.20
N TYR A 38 -15.41 -10.82 8.46
CA TYR A 38 -15.11 -11.25 7.09
C TYR A 38 -13.90 -12.17 7.07
N GLU A 39 -13.87 -13.09 6.11
CA GLU A 39 -12.77 -14.05 5.94
C GLU A 39 -11.43 -13.36 5.69
N ASP A 40 -11.45 -12.28 4.88
CA ASP A 40 -10.28 -11.49 4.54
C ASP A 40 -10.65 -10.02 4.24
N ILE A 41 -9.62 -9.20 4.04
CA ILE A 41 -9.77 -7.78 3.71
C ILE A 41 -10.49 -7.56 2.38
N HIS A 42 -10.33 -8.46 1.42
CA HIS A 42 -10.96 -8.35 0.11
C HIS A 42 -12.46 -8.58 0.21
N SER A 43 -12.88 -9.58 1.02
CA SER A 43 -14.28 -9.85 1.32
C SER A 43 -14.94 -8.68 2.06
N PHE A 44 -14.21 -8.07 3.01
CA PHE A 44 -14.64 -6.84 3.68
C PHE A 44 -14.88 -5.70 2.69
N VAL A 45 -13.92 -5.42 1.81
CA VAL A 45 -14.03 -4.34 0.82
C VAL A 45 -15.15 -4.63 -0.18
N GLU A 46 -15.28 -5.86 -0.66
CA GLU A 46 -16.33 -6.28 -1.60
C GLU A 46 -17.73 -6.12 -0.99
N ALA A 47 -17.95 -6.55 0.26
CA ALA A 47 -19.21 -6.39 0.96
C ALA A 47 -19.59 -4.92 1.13
N ASN A 48 -18.67 -4.09 1.62
CA ASN A 48 -18.90 -2.65 1.78
C ASN A 48 -19.14 -1.94 0.44
N LEU A 49 -18.50 -2.39 -0.64
CA LEU A 49 -18.73 -1.85 -1.97
C LEU A 49 -20.14 -2.20 -2.45
N ILE A 50 -20.57 -3.45 -2.29
CA ILE A 50 -21.93 -3.90 -2.65
C ILE A 50 -22.98 -3.14 -1.87
N ASP A 51 -22.77 -2.91 -0.58
CA ASP A 51 -23.70 -2.16 0.27
C ASP A 51 -23.86 -0.70 -0.22
N ARG A 52 -22.79 -0.10 -0.76
CA ARG A 52 -22.80 1.30 -1.25
C ARG A 52 -23.42 1.46 -2.63
N ILE A 53 -23.08 0.57 -3.57
CA ILE A 53 -23.41 0.77 -4.99
C ILE A 53 -24.30 -0.35 -5.56
N GLY A 54 -24.60 -1.40 -4.79
CA GLY A 54 -25.48 -2.51 -5.21
C GLY A 54 -24.83 -3.44 -6.24
N ASP A 55 -25.62 -3.85 -7.25
CA ASP A 55 -25.22 -4.87 -8.24
C ASP A 55 -23.92 -4.57 -9.02
N PRO A 56 -23.56 -3.33 -9.36
CA PRO A 56 -22.26 -3.06 -9.97
C PRO A 56 -21.08 -3.55 -9.14
N GLY A 57 -21.17 -3.48 -7.79
CA GLY A 57 -20.13 -3.97 -6.88
C GLY A 57 -19.85 -5.47 -7.02
N LYS A 58 -20.90 -6.27 -7.24
CA LYS A 58 -20.78 -7.73 -7.44
C LYS A 58 -19.99 -8.09 -8.70
N LYS A 59 -19.97 -7.22 -9.70
CA LYS A 59 -19.29 -7.46 -10.98
C LYS A 59 -17.77 -7.26 -10.91
N LEU A 60 -17.27 -6.58 -9.86
CA LEU A 60 -15.84 -6.29 -9.72
C LEU A 60 -14.97 -7.56 -9.68
N HIS A 61 -15.49 -8.63 -9.10
CA HIS A 61 -14.78 -9.92 -8.97
C HIS A 61 -14.89 -10.83 -10.22
N THR A 62 -15.51 -10.36 -11.29
CA THR A 62 -15.76 -11.18 -12.49
C THR A 62 -14.47 -11.69 -13.12
N GLY A 63 -14.39 -13.00 -13.35
CA GLY A 63 -13.28 -13.65 -14.05
C GLY A 63 -11.94 -13.63 -13.33
N ARG A 64 -11.94 -13.48 -12.00
CA ARG A 64 -10.74 -13.39 -11.17
C ARG A 64 -10.78 -14.36 -10.01
N SER A 65 -9.66 -15.00 -9.69
CA SER A 65 -9.48 -15.77 -8.47
C SER A 65 -9.06 -14.85 -7.31
N ARG A 66 -9.45 -15.18 -6.08
CA ARG A 66 -8.95 -14.51 -4.87
C ARG A 66 -7.43 -14.67 -4.76
N ASN A 67 -6.88 -15.81 -5.16
CA ASN A 67 -5.44 -16.05 -5.18
C ASN A 67 -4.68 -15.09 -6.09
N ASP A 68 -5.21 -14.77 -7.27
CA ASP A 68 -4.62 -13.79 -8.19
C ASP A 68 -4.61 -12.39 -7.57
N GLN A 69 -5.69 -12.03 -6.89
CA GLN A 69 -5.85 -10.76 -6.19
C GLN A 69 -4.83 -10.62 -5.07
N VAL A 70 -4.74 -11.62 -4.18
CA VAL A 70 -3.79 -11.63 -3.05
C VAL A 70 -2.34 -11.56 -3.56
N ALA A 71 -2.01 -12.35 -4.60
CA ALA A 71 -0.67 -12.32 -5.19
C ALA A 71 -0.31 -10.96 -5.79
N LEU A 72 -1.27 -10.26 -6.40
CA LEU A 72 -1.07 -8.91 -6.93
C LEU A 72 -0.87 -7.90 -5.80
N ASP A 73 -1.71 -7.93 -4.78
CA ASP A 73 -1.62 -7.02 -3.64
C ASP A 73 -0.29 -7.15 -2.91
N MET A 74 0.18 -8.37 -2.68
CA MET A 74 1.50 -8.60 -2.08
C MET A 74 2.64 -8.04 -2.94
N LYS A 75 2.54 -8.17 -4.27
CA LYS A 75 3.55 -7.58 -5.16
C LYS A 75 3.53 -6.06 -5.14
N LEU A 76 2.35 -5.44 -5.09
CA LEU A 76 2.23 -3.99 -5.00
C LEU A 76 2.78 -3.50 -3.65
N TYR A 77 2.39 -4.14 -2.54
CA TYR A 77 2.90 -3.83 -1.22
C TYR A 77 4.43 -3.89 -1.15
N VAL A 78 5.03 -5.00 -1.61
CA VAL A 78 6.50 -5.17 -1.61
C VAL A 78 7.19 -4.09 -2.45
N ARG A 79 6.60 -3.65 -3.57
CA ARG A 79 7.16 -2.55 -4.37
C ARG A 79 7.16 -1.23 -3.60
N ASP A 80 6.06 -0.91 -2.95
CA ASP A 80 5.95 0.32 -2.14
C ASP A 80 6.95 0.30 -0.97
N GLU A 81 7.11 -0.85 -0.29
CA GLU A 81 8.10 -1.04 0.80
C GLU A 81 9.55 -0.93 0.32
N ILE A 82 9.84 -1.37 -0.91
CA ILE A 82 11.17 -1.20 -1.52
C ILE A 82 11.45 0.29 -1.76
N ASP A 83 10.49 1.02 -2.31
CA ASP A 83 10.63 2.45 -2.57
C ASP A 83 10.80 3.23 -1.25
N GLU A 84 10.03 2.90 -0.21
CA GLU A 84 10.19 3.50 1.12
C GLU A 84 11.56 3.19 1.74
N THR A 85 12.00 1.93 1.65
CA THR A 85 13.31 1.51 2.15
C THR A 85 14.45 2.25 1.44
N ASP A 86 14.39 2.42 0.13
CA ASP A 86 15.36 3.18 -0.66
C ASP A 86 15.44 4.63 -0.18
N GLU A 87 14.31 5.28 0.05
CA GLU A 87 14.27 6.64 0.59
C GLU A 87 14.83 6.75 2.02
N LEU A 88 14.61 5.76 2.88
CA LEU A 88 15.17 5.72 4.22
C LEU A 88 16.69 5.52 4.19
N VAL A 89 17.20 4.67 3.30
CA VAL A 89 18.66 4.49 3.09
C VAL A 89 19.30 5.76 2.58
N LYS A 90 18.69 6.45 1.63
CA LYS A 90 19.19 7.76 1.15
C LYS A 90 19.30 8.78 2.27
N LYS A 91 18.25 8.90 3.11
CA LYS A 91 18.29 9.81 4.28
C LYS A 91 19.39 9.44 5.27
N LEU A 92 19.64 8.15 5.49
CA LEU A 92 20.76 7.70 6.33
C LEU A 92 22.10 8.12 5.73
N LEU A 93 22.30 7.91 4.43
CA LEU A 93 23.54 8.29 3.73
C LEU A 93 23.76 9.80 3.78
N GLU A 94 22.74 10.60 3.57
CA GLU A 94 22.80 12.06 3.68
C GLU A 94 23.20 12.51 5.10
N ALA A 95 22.62 11.88 6.13
CA ALA A 95 22.97 12.16 7.52
C ALA A 95 24.43 11.80 7.84
N LEU A 96 24.90 10.66 7.35
CA LEU A 96 26.31 10.24 7.50
C LEU A 96 27.24 11.16 6.75
N GLN A 97 26.91 11.55 5.51
CA GLN A 97 27.71 12.50 4.73
C GLN A 97 27.85 13.82 5.48
N LYS A 98 26.77 14.36 6.02
CA LYS A 98 26.80 15.59 6.81
C LYS A 98 27.74 15.49 8.01
N ILE A 99 27.64 14.39 8.78
CA ILE A 99 28.55 14.15 9.91
C ILE A 99 30.00 14.06 9.45
N MET A 100 30.27 13.40 8.33
CA MET A 100 31.63 13.32 7.77
C MET A 100 32.17 14.70 7.37
N GLU A 101 31.37 15.54 6.70
CA GLU A 101 31.77 16.90 6.30
C GLU A 101 32.06 17.78 7.51
N GLU A 102 31.23 17.69 8.56
CA GLU A 102 31.42 18.45 9.81
C GLU A 102 32.68 18.02 10.59
N ASN A 103 33.14 16.78 10.41
CA ASN A 103 34.22 16.17 11.20
C ASN A 103 35.47 15.79 10.39
N ILE A 104 35.63 16.32 9.18
CA ILE A 104 36.75 15.96 8.29
C ILE A 104 38.14 16.25 8.91
N HIS A 105 38.22 17.17 9.87
CA HIS A 105 39.43 17.52 10.61
C HIS A 105 39.43 17.04 12.06
N THR A 106 38.44 16.23 12.46
CA THR A 106 38.34 15.70 13.82
C THR A 106 39.17 14.43 13.96
N TYR A 107 40.18 14.46 14.81
CA TYR A 107 41.02 13.31 15.09
C TYR A 107 40.50 12.55 16.30
N MET A 108 40.30 11.25 16.16
CA MET A 108 39.90 10.37 17.24
C MET A 108 41.03 9.41 17.58
N PRO A 109 41.37 9.19 18.89
CA PRO A 109 42.37 8.19 19.25
C PRO A 109 41.87 6.77 18.93
N GLY A 110 42.70 5.97 18.28
CA GLY A 110 42.45 4.56 18.04
C GLY A 110 43.22 3.70 19.05
N PHE A 111 42.55 2.70 19.64
CA PHE A 111 43.16 1.76 20.56
C PHE A 111 42.98 0.34 20.05
N THR A 112 44.03 -0.47 20.16
CA THR A 112 43.98 -1.92 19.96
C THR A 112 44.40 -2.59 21.28
N HIS A 113 43.56 -3.43 21.82
CA HIS A 113 43.80 -4.10 23.11
C HIS A 113 44.18 -3.14 24.26
N LEU A 114 43.48 -2.00 24.37
CA LEU A 114 43.69 -0.95 25.34
C LEU A 114 45.06 -0.22 25.20
N GLN A 115 45.77 -0.40 24.09
CA GLN A 115 47.05 0.24 23.80
C GLN A 115 46.86 1.33 22.73
N LYS A 116 47.56 2.46 22.90
CA LYS A 116 47.58 3.59 21.93
C LYS A 116 48.36 3.23 20.69
#